data_dd6a53d52a71318ca769e9077d32a350
#
_entry.id   dd6a53d52a71318ca769e9077d32a350
#
_cell.length_a   1.000
_cell.length_b   1.000
_cell.length_c   1.000
_cell.angle_alpha   90.00
_cell.angle_beta   90.00
_cell.angle_gamma   90.00
#
_symmetry.space_group_name_H-M   'P 1'
#
loop_
_entity.id
_entity.type
_entity.pdbx_description
1 polymer ?
#
loop_
_entity_poly.entity_id
_entity_poly.type
_entity_poly.pdbx_seq_one_letter_code
_entity_poly.pdbx_strand_id
1 'polypeptide(L)'
;PRTAAHLTLTPRRGAFAAAYPDIVLEIVIEDRFTDVVEGGFDAGVRLGESLQRDMIAVRIGPDLRGAVVAAPSYFATMPRPRHPRELADHRCIRFRFSSGILYRWEFEKDGEEIEIAAQGPLILDEDHLIAQAAVDGAGLAFVFEPYVRAPLADGRLI
;
A
#
# COMPACT_ATOMS: atom_id res chain seq x y z
N PRO A 1 -2.76 -9.67 1.92
CA PRO A 1 -3.03 -8.23 1.98
C PRO A 1 -3.83 -7.76 0.75
N ARG A 2 -4.68 -6.74 0.92
CA ARG A 2 -5.51 -6.14 -0.12
C ARG A 2 -4.68 -5.64 -1.31
N THR A 3 -3.59 -4.97 -1.02
CA THR A 3 -2.62 -4.47 -2.02
C THR A 3 -2.09 -5.59 -2.92
N ALA A 4 -1.70 -6.74 -2.35
CA ALA A 4 -1.23 -7.88 -3.13
C ALA A 4 -2.34 -8.44 -4.04
N ALA A 5 -3.58 -8.55 -3.55
CA ALA A 5 -4.70 -8.99 -4.36
C ALA A 5 -4.96 -8.05 -5.54
N HIS A 6 -4.97 -6.73 -5.30
CA HIS A 6 -5.22 -5.73 -6.34
C HIS A 6 -4.11 -5.65 -7.38
N LEU A 7 -2.85 -5.58 -6.94
CA LEU A 7 -1.72 -5.30 -7.84
C LEU A 7 -1.19 -6.55 -8.53
N THR A 8 -1.33 -7.73 -7.91
CA THR A 8 -0.70 -8.96 -8.40
C THR A 8 -1.72 -9.96 -8.95
N LEU A 9 -2.78 -10.28 -8.19
CA LEU A 9 -3.72 -11.33 -8.58
C LEU A 9 -4.80 -10.83 -9.53
N THR A 10 -5.43 -9.69 -9.21
CA THR A 10 -6.54 -9.14 -9.98
C THR A 10 -6.25 -8.98 -11.48
N PRO A 11 -5.08 -8.48 -11.91
CA PRO A 11 -4.79 -8.34 -13.34
C PRO A 11 -4.70 -9.66 -14.12
N ARG A 12 -4.49 -10.76 -13.41
CA ARG A 12 -4.27 -12.11 -14.01
C ARG A 12 -5.48 -13.03 -13.96
N ARG A 13 -6.50 -12.70 -13.15
CA ARG A 13 -7.66 -13.57 -12.90
C ARG A 13 -8.41 -13.96 -14.17
N GLY A 14 -8.59 -13.05 -15.14
CA GLY A 14 -9.28 -13.33 -16.38
C GLY A 14 -8.53 -14.33 -17.27
N ALA A 15 -7.21 -14.13 -17.41
CA ALA A 15 -6.36 -15.05 -18.17
C ALA A 15 -6.28 -16.43 -17.48
N PHE A 16 -6.23 -16.47 -16.16
CA PHE A 16 -6.26 -17.72 -15.40
C PHE A 16 -7.57 -18.48 -15.62
N ALA A 17 -8.73 -17.82 -15.45
CA ALA A 17 -10.02 -18.46 -15.65
C ALA A 17 -10.22 -18.99 -17.08
N ALA A 18 -9.69 -18.30 -18.10
CA ALA A 18 -9.72 -18.76 -19.47
C ALA A 18 -8.80 -19.96 -19.74
N ALA A 19 -7.64 -20.01 -19.10
CA ALA A 19 -6.67 -21.09 -19.25
C ALA A 19 -7.05 -22.36 -18.47
N TYR A 20 -7.77 -22.20 -17.36
CA TYR A 20 -8.13 -23.29 -16.45
C TYR A 20 -9.63 -23.27 -16.09
N PRO A 21 -10.52 -23.57 -17.06
CA PRO A 21 -11.98 -23.43 -16.89
C PRO A 21 -12.58 -24.38 -15.85
N ASP A 22 -11.90 -25.49 -15.56
CA ASP A 22 -12.35 -26.48 -14.58
C ASP A 22 -11.85 -26.20 -13.15
N ILE A 23 -11.08 -25.12 -12.94
CA ILE A 23 -10.57 -24.74 -11.62
C ILE A 23 -11.40 -23.58 -11.07
N VAL A 24 -11.94 -23.77 -9.87
CA VAL A 24 -12.57 -22.68 -9.09
C VAL A 24 -11.47 -21.95 -8.31
N LEU A 25 -11.23 -20.68 -8.66
CA LEU A 25 -10.29 -19.82 -7.97
C LEU A 25 -11.04 -18.98 -6.95
N GLU A 26 -10.81 -19.23 -5.66
CA GLU A 26 -11.28 -18.41 -4.56
C GLU A 26 -10.16 -17.51 -4.05
N ILE A 27 -10.39 -16.20 -3.95
CA ILE A 27 -9.43 -15.23 -3.42
C ILE A 27 -10.03 -14.57 -2.18
N VAL A 28 -9.48 -14.90 -1.03
CA VAL A 28 -9.87 -14.30 0.25
C VAL A 28 -8.85 -13.22 0.62
N ILE A 29 -9.34 -12.01 0.93
CA ILE A 29 -8.49 -10.91 1.39
C ILE A 29 -8.51 -10.90 2.92
N GLU A 30 -7.39 -11.29 3.50
CA GLU A 30 -7.18 -11.28 4.94
C GLU A 30 -5.88 -10.51 5.24
N ASP A 31 -5.99 -9.44 6.02
CA ASP A 31 -4.84 -8.59 6.38
C ASP A 31 -4.21 -9.02 7.71
N ARG A 32 -4.84 -9.95 8.44
CA ARG A 32 -4.25 -10.57 9.62
C ARG A 32 -3.28 -11.66 9.22
N PHE A 33 -2.33 -11.94 10.09
CA PHE A 33 -1.49 -13.12 9.97
C PHE A 33 -2.36 -14.36 10.21
N THR A 34 -2.85 -14.96 9.13
CA THR A 34 -3.58 -16.22 9.16
C THR A 34 -2.62 -17.33 8.73
N ASP A 35 -2.61 -18.42 9.47
CA ASP A 35 -1.91 -19.61 9.03
C ASP A 35 -2.59 -20.14 7.76
N VAL A 36 -1.82 -20.27 6.68
CA VAL A 36 -2.32 -20.69 5.36
C VAL A 36 -2.84 -22.13 5.44
N VAL A 37 -2.14 -22.98 6.17
CA VAL A 37 -2.47 -24.42 6.30
C VAL A 37 -3.70 -24.61 7.19
N GLU A 38 -3.72 -23.98 8.36
CA GLU A 38 -4.88 -24.05 9.27
C GLU A 38 -6.13 -23.43 8.64
N GLY A 39 -5.95 -22.38 7.82
CA GLY A 39 -7.04 -21.74 7.09
C GLY A 39 -7.56 -22.53 5.89
N GLY A 40 -6.94 -23.68 5.54
CA GLY A 40 -7.35 -24.50 4.41
C GLY A 40 -7.07 -23.88 3.05
N PHE A 41 -6.11 -22.95 2.96
CA PHE A 41 -5.71 -22.30 1.70
C PHE A 41 -4.57 -23.07 1.02
N ASP A 42 -4.61 -23.14 -0.32
CA ASP A 42 -3.54 -23.76 -1.12
C ASP A 42 -2.30 -22.86 -1.19
N ALA A 43 -2.47 -21.54 -1.11
CA ALA A 43 -1.37 -20.58 -1.15
C ALA A 43 -1.72 -19.26 -0.43
N GLY A 44 -0.69 -18.61 0.13
CA GLY A 44 -0.77 -17.26 0.68
C GLY A 44 0.09 -16.27 -0.09
N VAL A 45 -0.39 -15.05 -0.30
CA VAL A 45 0.40 -13.96 -0.88
C VAL A 45 0.70 -12.92 0.18
N ARG A 46 1.98 -12.53 0.32
CA ARG A 46 2.46 -11.56 1.31
C ARG A 46 3.35 -10.51 0.65
N LEU A 47 3.49 -9.36 1.30
CA LEU A 47 4.40 -8.30 0.89
C LEU A 47 5.70 -8.44 1.70
N GLY A 48 6.75 -9.06 1.10
CA GLY A 48 8.13 -9.02 1.59
C GLY A 48 8.44 -9.49 3.00
N GLU A 49 7.49 -10.13 3.68
CA GLU A 49 7.58 -10.48 5.09
C GLU A 49 8.25 -11.83 5.33
N SER A 50 8.57 -12.10 6.59
CA SER A 50 9.20 -13.36 6.99
C SER A 50 8.33 -14.56 6.66
N LEU A 51 8.96 -15.60 6.09
CA LEU A 51 8.32 -16.86 5.80
C LEU A 51 8.09 -17.66 7.10
N GLN A 52 6.93 -18.29 7.18
CA GLN A 52 6.72 -19.35 8.18
C GLN A 52 7.63 -20.55 7.89
N ARG A 53 8.00 -21.27 8.94
CA ARG A 53 8.76 -22.52 8.79
C ARG A 53 7.95 -23.47 7.90
N ASP A 54 8.64 -24.21 7.06
CA ASP A 54 8.07 -25.22 6.14
C ASP A 54 7.26 -24.65 4.95
N MET A 55 7.36 -23.35 4.67
CA MET A 55 6.76 -22.73 3.48
C MET A 55 7.82 -22.43 2.42
N ILE A 56 7.43 -22.63 1.14
CA ILE A 56 8.26 -22.25 -0.01
C ILE A 56 7.76 -20.92 -0.53
N ALA A 57 8.64 -19.91 -0.61
CA ALA A 57 8.31 -18.64 -1.23
C ALA A 57 8.70 -18.60 -2.70
N VAL A 58 7.78 -18.09 -3.49
CA VAL A 58 8.02 -17.78 -4.90
C VAL A 58 7.70 -16.31 -5.13
N ARG A 59 8.64 -15.57 -5.70
CA ARG A 59 8.40 -14.16 -6.05
C ARG A 59 7.44 -14.08 -7.23
N ILE A 60 6.29 -13.42 -7.05
CA ILE A 60 5.23 -13.30 -8.04
C ILE A 60 5.03 -11.89 -8.59
N GLY A 61 5.81 -10.91 -8.11
CA GLY A 61 5.72 -9.51 -8.53
C GLY A 61 7.02 -8.74 -8.33
N PRO A 62 7.11 -7.52 -8.89
CA PRO A 62 8.21 -6.60 -8.62
C PRO A 62 8.13 -6.07 -7.19
N ASP A 63 9.22 -5.41 -6.75
CA ASP A 63 9.21 -4.64 -5.52
C ASP A 63 8.23 -3.47 -5.64
N LEU A 64 7.48 -3.22 -4.59
CA LEU A 64 6.57 -2.10 -4.51
C LEU A 64 7.31 -0.89 -3.94
N ARG A 65 7.23 0.23 -4.65
CA ARG A 65 7.76 1.51 -4.17
C ARG A 65 6.65 2.31 -3.53
N GLY A 66 6.93 2.81 -2.31
CA GLY A 66 6.11 3.83 -1.68
C GLY A 66 6.42 5.22 -2.24
N ALA A 67 5.39 6.07 -2.30
CA ALA A 67 5.51 7.46 -2.67
C ALA A 67 4.78 8.34 -1.66
N VAL A 68 5.39 9.47 -1.31
CA VAL A 68 4.71 10.53 -0.56
C VAL A 68 4.18 11.54 -1.56
N VAL A 69 2.87 11.71 -1.59
CA VAL A 69 2.19 12.54 -2.60
C VAL A 69 1.15 13.46 -1.96
N ALA A 70 0.86 14.56 -2.62
CA ALA A 70 -0.31 15.41 -2.33
C ALA A 70 -0.77 16.16 -3.57
N ALA A 71 -1.97 16.71 -3.52
CA ALA A 71 -2.47 17.57 -4.59
C ALA A 71 -1.68 18.90 -4.67
N PRO A 72 -1.55 19.50 -5.88
CA PRO A 72 -0.97 20.85 -6.02
C PRO A 72 -1.66 21.90 -5.14
N SER A 73 -2.96 21.77 -4.92
CA SER A 73 -3.75 22.66 -4.05
C SER A 73 -3.28 22.63 -2.58
N TYR A 74 -2.85 21.47 -2.09
CA TYR A 74 -2.26 21.36 -0.76
C TYR A 74 -0.95 22.14 -0.66
N PHE A 75 -0.08 22.02 -1.66
CA PHE A 75 1.20 22.72 -1.70
C PHE A 75 1.09 24.21 -2.07
N ALA A 76 -0.08 24.69 -2.46
CA ALA A 76 -0.33 26.12 -2.59
C ALA A 76 -0.28 26.85 -1.23
N THR A 77 -0.53 26.13 -0.14
CA THR A 77 -0.57 26.67 1.24
C THR A 77 0.50 26.10 2.17
N MET A 78 1.13 25.01 1.77
CA MET A 78 2.16 24.32 2.56
C MET A 78 3.41 24.07 1.73
N PRO A 79 4.63 24.26 2.26
CA PRO A 79 5.86 23.95 1.54
C PRO A 79 5.94 22.45 1.24
N ARG A 80 6.70 22.08 0.20
CA ARG A 80 7.00 20.66 -0.04
C ARG A 80 8.06 20.18 0.94
N PRO A 81 7.83 19.06 1.65
CA PRO A 81 8.84 18.49 2.53
C PRO A 81 10.02 17.96 1.71
N ARG A 82 11.23 18.22 2.16
CA ARG A 82 12.48 17.75 1.56
C ARG A 82 13.14 16.63 2.37
N HIS A 83 12.67 16.46 3.61
CA HIS A 83 13.18 15.45 4.52
C HIS A 83 12.02 14.82 5.31
N PRO A 84 12.04 13.50 5.62
CA PRO A 84 10.96 12.82 6.34
C PRO A 84 10.57 13.48 7.67
N ARG A 85 11.53 14.10 8.39
CA ARG A 85 11.25 14.77 9.67
C ARG A 85 10.34 16.00 9.54
N GLU A 86 10.31 16.63 8.36
CA GLU A 86 9.44 17.78 8.09
C GLU A 86 7.96 17.39 8.01
N LEU A 87 7.65 16.09 7.88
CA LEU A 87 6.28 15.58 7.90
C LEU A 87 5.54 15.86 9.23
N ALA A 88 6.28 16.17 10.29
CA ALA A 88 5.70 16.60 11.56
C ALA A 88 4.89 17.90 11.43
N ASP A 89 5.21 18.76 10.47
CA ASP A 89 4.55 20.04 10.23
C ASP A 89 3.41 19.93 9.22
N HIS A 90 3.14 18.71 8.70
CA HIS A 90 2.15 18.47 7.68
C HIS A 90 0.94 17.69 8.19
N ARG A 91 -0.20 17.92 7.53
CA ARG A 91 -1.38 17.06 7.67
C ARG A 91 -1.16 15.81 6.82
N CYS A 92 -1.02 14.65 7.46
CA CYS A 92 -0.85 13.38 6.79
C CYS A 92 -2.13 12.54 6.84
N ILE A 93 -2.43 11.85 5.75
CA ILE A 93 -3.49 10.86 5.68
C ILE A 93 -2.89 9.55 6.17
N ARG A 94 -3.42 9.01 7.26
CA ARG A 94 -2.83 7.90 7.98
C ARG A 94 -3.49 6.60 7.60
N PHE A 95 -2.71 5.53 7.49
CA PHE A 95 -3.21 4.17 7.27
C PHE A 95 -3.36 3.43 8.60
N ARG A 96 -4.49 2.73 8.78
CA ARG A 96 -4.72 1.85 9.93
C ARG A 96 -4.86 0.40 9.44
N PHE A 97 -4.01 -0.48 9.95
CA PHE A 97 -4.15 -1.91 9.72
C PHE A 97 -5.39 -2.49 10.40
N SER A 98 -5.89 -3.62 9.93
CA SER A 98 -6.98 -4.38 10.55
C SER A 98 -6.67 -4.81 12.01
N SER A 99 -5.40 -4.87 12.38
CA SER A 99 -4.93 -5.05 13.76
C SER A 99 -5.21 -3.85 14.67
N GLY A 100 -5.61 -2.70 14.12
CA GLY A 100 -5.80 -1.43 14.83
C GLY A 100 -4.53 -0.57 14.91
N ILE A 101 -3.37 -1.10 14.51
CA ILE A 101 -2.09 -0.38 14.52
C ILE A 101 -2.07 0.64 13.40
N LEU A 102 -1.57 1.85 13.67
CA LEU A 102 -1.32 2.86 12.65
C LEU A 102 0.02 2.59 11.99
N TYR A 103 0.05 2.62 10.67
CA TYR A 103 1.27 2.49 9.89
C TYR A 103 2.21 3.66 10.19
N ARG A 104 3.46 3.35 10.50
CA ARG A 104 4.55 4.33 10.59
C ARG A 104 5.21 4.37 9.22
N TRP A 105 5.36 5.58 8.68
CA TRP A 105 5.96 5.76 7.37
C TRP A 105 7.45 5.46 7.42
N GLU A 106 7.90 4.53 6.61
CA GLU A 106 9.27 4.03 6.58
C GLU A 106 10.02 4.63 5.39
N PHE A 107 11.19 5.16 5.66
CA PHE A 107 12.07 5.77 4.67
C PHE A 107 13.47 5.20 4.84
N GLU A 108 14.14 4.99 3.72
CA GLU A 108 15.55 4.57 3.70
C GLU A 108 16.32 5.46 2.74
N LYS A 109 17.50 5.88 3.15
CA LYS A 109 18.47 6.58 2.31
C LYS A 109 19.88 6.27 2.78
N ASP A 110 20.74 5.81 1.86
CA ASP A 110 22.16 5.54 2.10
C ASP A 110 22.39 4.55 3.27
N GLY A 111 21.46 3.61 3.49
CA GLY A 111 21.47 2.63 4.60
C GLY A 111 21.00 3.18 5.94
N GLU A 112 20.55 4.43 6.01
CA GLU A 112 19.90 5.01 7.20
C GLU A 112 18.39 4.86 7.07
N GLU A 113 17.77 4.17 8.04
CA GLU A 113 16.33 3.97 8.11
C GLU A 113 15.70 5.01 9.05
N ILE A 114 14.58 5.58 8.64
CA ILE A 114 13.81 6.56 9.43
C ILE A 114 12.34 6.15 9.42
N GLU A 115 11.77 5.96 10.61
CA GLU A 115 10.33 5.78 10.80
C GLU A 115 9.67 7.05 11.31
N ILE A 116 8.58 7.46 10.66
CA ILE A 116 7.78 8.63 11.03
C ILE A 116 6.38 8.21 11.48
N ALA A 117 6.01 8.54 12.70
CA ALA A 117 4.63 8.48 13.18
C ALA A 117 3.84 9.68 12.61
N ALA A 118 3.43 9.60 11.36
CA ALA A 118 2.71 10.66 10.67
C ALA A 118 1.47 11.09 11.46
N GLN A 119 1.19 12.40 11.47
CA GLN A 119 0.06 12.99 12.21
C GLN A 119 -0.92 13.64 11.22
N GLY A 120 -2.20 13.62 11.56
CA GLY A 120 -3.24 14.26 10.74
C GLY A 120 -4.63 13.77 11.10
N PRO A 121 -5.65 14.51 10.63
CA PRO A 121 -7.04 14.30 11.07
C PRO A 121 -7.73 13.12 10.37
N LEU A 122 -7.15 12.59 9.27
CA LEU A 122 -7.78 11.53 8.47
C LEU A 122 -7.03 10.20 8.65
N ILE A 123 -7.78 9.16 9.00
CA ILE A 123 -7.29 7.79 9.14
C ILE A 123 -8.17 6.90 8.27
N LEU A 124 -7.54 6.15 7.37
CA LEU A 124 -8.21 5.23 6.45
C LEU A 124 -7.50 3.86 6.51
N ASP A 125 -8.13 2.83 5.98
CA ASP A 125 -7.64 1.44 5.99
C ASP A 125 -7.57 0.84 4.58
N GLU A 126 -7.59 1.75 3.55
CA GLU A 126 -7.62 1.33 2.16
C GLU A 126 -6.84 2.31 1.29
N ASP A 127 -5.89 1.77 0.47
CA ASP A 127 -4.96 2.55 -0.34
C ASP A 127 -5.66 3.44 -1.40
N HIS A 128 -6.74 2.96 -2.03
CA HIS A 128 -7.48 3.77 -3.01
C HIS A 128 -8.17 4.98 -2.37
N LEU A 129 -8.72 4.80 -1.17
CA LEU A 129 -9.33 5.91 -0.43
C LEU A 129 -8.28 6.93 0.00
N ILE A 130 -7.10 6.47 0.40
CA ILE A 130 -5.97 7.34 0.74
C ILE A 130 -5.50 8.13 -0.49
N ALA A 131 -5.34 7.45 -1.63
CA ALA A 131 -4.95 8.10 -2.87
C ALA A 131 -5.99 9.15 -3.32
N GLN A 132 -7.28 8.82 -3.21
CA GLN A 132 -8.36 9.76 -3.53
C GLN A 132 -8.38 10.96 -2.59
N ALA A 133 -8.24 10.74 -1.28
CA ALA A 133 -8.17 11.82 -0.30
C ALA A 133 -6.97 12.76 -0.55
N ALA A 134 -5.84 12.23 -1.02
CA ALA A 134 -4.69 13.04 -1.42
C ALA A 134 -5.01 13.89 -2.66
N VAL A 135 -5.69 13.33 -3.67
CA VAL A 135 -6.19 14.08 -4.85
C VAL A 135 -7.14 15.21 -4.45
N ASP A 136 -8.00 14.96 -3.47
CA ASP A 136 -8.95 15.94 -2.93
C ASP A 136 -8.28 17.02 -2.06
N GLY A 137 -6.95 16.94 -1.84
CA GLY A 137 -6.18 17.93 -1.11
C GLY A 137 -6.26 17.81 0.41
N ALA A 138 -6.67 16.65 0.95
CA ALA A 138 -6.80 16.44 2.39
C ALA A 138 -5.45 16.50 3.14
N GLY A 139 -4.34 16.18 2.47
CA GLY A 139 -3.00 16.20 3.04
C GLY A 139 -1.99 15.38 2.25
N LEU A 140 -0.84 15.12 2.87
CA LEU A 140 0.16 14.20 2.35
C LEU A 140 -0.30 12.75 2.56
N ALA A 141 -0.09 11.91 1.55
CA ALA A 141 -0.34 10.47 1.62
C ALA A 141 0.94 9.69 1.34
N PHE A 142 1.17 8.63 2.09
CA PHE A 142 2.14 7.58 1.75
C PHE A 142 1.37 6.42 1.14
N VAL A 143 1.59 6.14 -0.14
CA VAL A 143 0.90 5.09 -0.90
C VAL A 143 1.86 4.40 -1.85
N PHE A 144 1.54 3.17 -2.27
CA PHE A 144 2.32 2.52 -3.32
C PHE A 144 2.09 3.17 -4.68
N GLU A 145 3.18 3.40 -5.44
CA GLU A 145 3.16 4.06 -6.75
C GLU A 145 2.05 3.60 -7.70
N PRO A 146 1.71 2.29 -7.82
CA PRO A 146 0.65 1.86 -8.72
C PRO A 146 -0.71 2.52 -8.47
N TYR A 147 -1.02 2.87 -7.22
CA TYR A 147 -2.29 3.53 -6.88
C TYR A 147 -2.37 4.99 -7.32
N VAL A 148 -1.23 5.63 -7.48
CA VAL A 148 -1.14 7.07 -7.78
C VAL A 148 -0.52 7.37 -9.15
N ARG A 149 -0.20 6.34 -9.94
CA ARG A 149 0.44 6.51 -11.25
C ARG A 149 -0.36 7.40 -12.19
N ALA A 150 -1.68 7.20 -12.30
CA ALA A 150 -2.53 8.01 -13.16
C ALA A 150 -2.63 9.47 -12.66
N PRO A 151 -2.97 9.76 -11.39
CA PRO A 151 -3.01 11.13 -10.89
C PRO A 151 -1.65 11.83 -10.87
N LEU A 152 -0.52 11.11 -10.80
CA LEU A 152 0.80 11.69 -10.98
C LEU A 152 1.05 12.07 -12.46
N ALA A 153 0.64 11.21 -13.40
CA ALA A 153 0.82 11.46 -14.83
C ALA A 153 -0.02 12.62 -15.36
N ASP A 154 -1.20 12.84 -14.81
CA ASP A 154 -2.12 13.93 -15.21
C ASP A 154 -2.01 15.18 -14.33
N GLY A 155 -1.09 15.20 -13.35
CA GLY A 155 -0.78 16.37 -12.52
C GLY A 155 -1.78 16.63 -11.38
N ARG A 156 -2.72 15.74 -11.10
CA ARG A 156 -3.59 15.86 -9.92
C ARG A 156 -2.86 15.58 -8.61
N LEU A 157 -1.76 14.83 -8.68
CA LEU A 157 -0.82 14.62 -7.58
C LEU A 157 0.61 15.02 -8.01
N ILE A 158 1.41 15.38 -7.04
CA ILE A 158 2.85 15.64 -7.17
C ILE A 158 3.57 15.10 -5.94
#